data_1735806645b4b99004db52ce7f112814
#
_entry.id   1735806645b4b99004db52ce7f112814
#
_cell.length_a   1.000
_cell.length_b   1.000
_cell.length_c   1.000
_cell.angle_alpha   90.00
_cell.angle_beta   90.00
_cell.angle_gamma   90.00
#
_symmetry.space_group_name_H-M   'P 1'
#
loop_
_entity.id
_entity.type
_entity.pdbx_description
1 polymer ?
#
loop_
_entity_poly.entity_id
_entity_poly.type
_entity_poly.pdbx_seq_one_letter_code
_entity_poly.pdbx_strand_id
1 'polypeptide(L)'
;MKNRATGEGKPENQYPDADLFLRRLGERVRTARNRRGMSRRTLARHSRVSERRLAQLETGQGNCSIVLLRRIAHAIGAPVAELVDDRPERHVETVLLDQFFERLPSQELREARALLLQRFGESLGDLRRNRIALIGLRGGGKSTLGLLLAEKLGAPFIELDREVERLNGTTLGEIFEMFGQETFRRLERLALEEIFKRSERFVLATSGGIVTELATFELLTSSCLTIWVRADPNGHMQRVIAQGDLRPMAENSRAMEDLVSILNSREHLYARADITLSTAHKAPQQSLHELLALLGPWSKTALKQA
;
A
#
# COMPACT_ATOMS: atom_id res chain seq x y z
N MET A 1 43.95 27.30 -32.53
CA MET A 1 42.93 26.26 -32.56
C MET A 1 42.23 26.30 -31.19
N LYS A 2 40.97 26.74 -31.16
CA LYS A 2 40.19 26.96 -29.92
C LYS A 2 39.47 25.68 -29.56
N ASN A 3 39.79 25.12 -28.38
CA ASN A 3 39.03 24.04 -27.76
C ASN A 3 37.72 24.61 -27.19
N ARG A 4 36.61 24.12 -27.72
CA ARG A 4 35.28 24.36 -27.18
C ARG A 4 35.09 23.39 -25.98
N ALA A 5 34.91 23.95 -24.81
CA ALA A 5 34.42 23.23 -23.64
C ALA A 5 32.94 22.89 -23.88
N THR A 6 32.63 21.61 -23.89
CA THR A 6 31.27 21.05 -23.85
C THR A 6 30.67 21.30 -22.49
N GLY A 7 29.56 22.02 -22.45
CA GLY A 7 28.80 22.27 -21.23
C GLY A 7 28.23 20.94 -20.70
N GLU A 8 28.65 20.62 -19.52
CA GLU A 8 27.99 19.56 -18.70
C GLU A 8 26.58 20.04 -18.38
N GLY A 9 25.59 19.43 -19.02
CA GLY A 9 24.19 19.56 -18.65
C GLY A 9 24.03 19.10 -17.19
N LYS A 10 23.38 19.91 -16.37
CA LYS A 10 22.89 19.48 -15.05
C LYS A 10 22.15 18.15 -15.25
N PRO A 11 22.39 17.14 -14.38
CA PRO A 11 21.64 15.90 -14.45
C PRO A 11 20.14 16.23 -14.33
N GLU A 12 19.36 15.86 -15.36
CA GLU A 12 17.90 15.91 -15.30
C GLU A 12 17.44 15.15 -14.06
N ASN A 13 16.65 15.82 -13.23
CA ASN A 13 16.18 15.30 -11.96
C ASN A 13 15.38 14.02 -12.22
N GLN A 14 15.93 12.86 -11.84
CA GLN A 14 15.30 11.54 -11.99
C GLN A 14 13.96 11.39 -11.26
N TYR A 15 13.56 12.42 -10.49
CA TYR A 15 12.33 12.47 -9.70
C TYR A 15 11.55 13.73 -10.07
N PRO A 16 10.64 13.68 -11.06
CA PRO A 16 9.83 14.84 -11.46
C PRO A 16 9.00 15.44 -10.31
N ASP A 17 8.69 14.65 -9.28
CA ASP A 17 7.99 15.09 -8.07
C ASP A 17 8.85 15.87 -7.06
N ALA A 18 10.18 15.82 -7.16
CA ALA A 18 11.06 16.43 -6.17
C ALA A 18 10.94 17.95 -6.13
N ASP A 19 10.79 18.61 -7.27
CA ASP A 19 10.62 20.06 -7.34
C ASP A 19 9.27 20.50 -6.79
N LEU A 20 8.23 19.72 -7.02
CA LEU A 20 6.90 19.96 -6.45
C LEU A 20 6.92 19.78 -4.93
N PHE A 21 7.56 18.73 -4.44
CA PHE A 21 7.75 18.49 -3.02
C PHE A 21 8.50 19.64 -2.34
N LEU A 22 9.60 20.11 -2.93
CA LEU A 22 10.39 21.22 -2.37
C LEU A 22 9.61 22.53 -2.33
N ARG A 23 8.77 22.82 -3.33
CA ARG A 23 7.86 23.98 -3.32
C ARG A 23 6.85 23.87 -2.19
N ARG A 24 6.18 22.74 -2.03
CA ARG A 24 5.21 22.50 -0.95
C ARG A 24 5.85 22.56 0.43
N LEU A 25 7.05 21.98 0.59
CA LEU A 25 7.83 22.09 1.82
C LEU A 25 8.12 23.57 2.16
N GLY A 26 8.57 24.34 1.17
CA GLY A 26 8.84 25.76 1.34
C GLY A 26 7.63 26.56 1.74
N GLU A 27 6.49 26.30 1.11
CA GLU A 27 5.19 26.95 1.45
C GLU A 27 4.75 26.62 2.87
N ARG A 28 4.91 25.36 3.33
CA ARG A 28 4.57 24.94 4.70
C ARG A 28 5.47 25.61 5.72
N VAL A 29 6.77 25.67 5.50
CA VAL A 29 7.71 26.39 6.37
C VAL A 29 7.33 27.87 6.46
N ARG A 30 7.03 28.52 5.33
CA ARG A 30 6.59 29.92 5.27
C ARG A 30 5.29 30.13 6.04
N THR A 31 4.30 29.27 5.83
CA THR A 31 3.01 29.33 6.49
C THR A 31 3.15 29.13 8.00
N ALA A 32 3.90 28.12 8.44
CA ALA A 32 4.13 27.86 9.85
C ALA A 32 4.87 29.05 10.53
N ARG A 33 5.86 29.63 9.87
CA ARG A 33 6.56 30.82 10.34
C ARG A 33 5.59 32.00 10.48
N ASN A 34 4.76 32.26 9.46
CA ASN A 34 3.78 33.36 9.46
C ASN A 34 2.72 33.18 10.55
N ARG A 35 2.23 31.97 10.78
CA ARG A 35 1.29 31.66 11.88
C ARG A 35 1.86 32.02 13.27
N ARG A 36 3.20 31.97 13.43
CA ARG A 36 3.90 32.38 14.65
C ARG A 36 4.25 33.86 14.66
N GLY A 37 3.87 34.65 13.67
CA GLY A 37 4.19 36.07 13.56
C GLY A 37 5.70 36.34 13.39
N MET A 38 6.49 35.34 12.97
CA MET A 38 7.93 35.47 12.85
C MET A 38 8.35 36.05 11.50
N SER A 39 9.27 37.06 11.51
CA SER A 39 10.00 37.44 10.31
C SER A 39 11.05 36.38 9.94
N ARG A 40 11.52 36.34 8.67
CA ARG A 40 12.65 35.47 8.29
C ARG A 40 13.89 35.74 9.13
N ARG A 41 14.16 37.00 9.44
CA ARG A 41 15.30 37.43 10.31
C ARG A 41 15.17 36.83 11.71
N THR A 42 13.97 36.82 12.27
CA THR A 42 13.71 36.21 13.57
C THR A 42 13.90 34.69 13.50
N LEU A 43 13.38 34.03 12.48
CA LEU A 43 13.57 32.59 12.28
C LEU A 43 15.04 32.24 12.04
N ALA A 44 15.77 33.05 11.26
CA ALA A 44 17.22 32.88 11.01
C ALA A 44 18.01 32.85 12.31
N ARG A 45 17.72 33.80 13.19
CA ARG A 45 18.39 33.90 14.50
C ARG A 45 18.10 32.71 15.41
N HIS A 46 16.83 32.26 15.48
CA HIS A 46 16.42 31.16 16.35
C HIS A 46 16.86 29.80 15.83
N SER A 47 16.81 29.59 14.52
CA SER A 47 17.20 28.32 13.89
C SER A 47 18.72 28.21 13.63
N ARG A 48 19.46 29.31 13.74
CA ARG A 48 20.87 29.43 13.32
C ARG A 48 21.07 29.08 11.84
N VAL A 49 20.13 29.47 11.00
CA VAL A 49 20.12 29.29 9.54
C VAL A 49 20.15 30.68 8.92
N SER A 50 20.96 30.90 7.88
CA SER A 50 21.04 32.21 7.23
C SER A 50 19.70 32.60 6.56
N GLU A 51 19.37 33.88 6.55
CA GLU A 51 18.14 34.41 5.91
C GLU A 51 18.08 34.03 4.43
N ARG A 52 19.23 34.05 3.73
CA ARG A 52 19.33 33.63 2.33
C ARG A 52 18.90 32.17 2.15
N ARG A 53 19.34 31.28 3.03
CA ARG A 53 19.02 29.85 2.96
C ARG A 53 17.55 29.59 3.28
N LEU A 54 17.00 30.34 4.23
CA LEU A 54 15.54 30.32 4.52
C LEU A 54 14.73 30.83 3.34
N ALA A 55 15.17 31.91 2.67
CA ALA A 55 14.49 32.42 1.49
C ALA A 55 14.48 31.38 0.35
N GLN A 56 15.60 30.71 0.08
CA GLN A 56 15.70 29.66 -0.91
C GLN A 56 14.80 28.46 -0.55
N LEU A 57 14.75 28.06 0.72
CA LEU A 57 13.86 26.99 1.17
C LEU A 57 12.39 27.37 0.99
N GLU A 58 11.97 28.55 1.44
CA GLU A 58 10.59 29.04 1.35
C GLU A 58 10.09 29.24 -0.10
N THR A 59 11.01 29.37 -1.07
CA THR A 59 10.69 29.45 -2.50
C THR A 59 10.79 28.13 -3.23
N GLY A 60 11.15 27.03 -2.52
CA GLY A 60 11.32 25.71 -3.11
C GLY A 60 12.59 25.57 -3.97
N GLN A 61 13.50 26.57 -3.94
CA GLN A 61 14.74 26.57 -4.72
C GLN A 61 15.93 25.93 -4.02
N GLY A 62 15.74 25.51 -2.77
CA GLY A 62 16.81 24.98 -1.94
C GLY A 62 16.48 23.62 -1.37
N ASN A 63 17.34 22.66 -1.64
CA ASN A 63 17.34 21.40 -0.90
C ASN A 63 18.01 21.63 0.45
N CYS A 64 17.40 21.19 1.55
CA CYS A 64 17.97 21.30 2.89
C CYS A 64 18.18 19.91 3.50
N SER A 65 19.25 19.78 4.28
CA SER A 65 19.45 18.56 5.06
C SER A 65 18.35 18.42 6.12
N ILE A 66 18.04 17.18 6.49
CA ILE A 66 17.05 16.90 7.55
C ILE A 66 17.45 17.54 8.90
N VAL A 67 18.74 17.68 9.17
CA VAL A 67 19.25 18.37 10.38
C VAL A 67 18.90 19.85 10.34
N LEU A 68 19.03 20.48 9.17
CA LEU A 68 18.67 21.89 8.99
C LEU A 68 17.17 22.08 9.16
N LEU A 69 16.37 21.22 8.52
CA LEU A 69 14.90 21.23 8.64
C LEU A 69 14.46 21.06 10.10
N ARG A 70 15.10 20.15 10.86
CA ARG A 70 14.84 19.97 12.29
C ARG A 70 15.09 21.22 13.12
N ARG A 71 16.16 21.99 12.82
CA ARG A 71 16.43 23.26 13.49
C ARG A 71 15.36 24.31 13.20
N ILE A 72 14.92 24.38 11.94
CA ILE A 72 13.84 25.27 11.51
C ILE A 72 12.53 24.89 12.21
N ALA A 73 12.16 23.61 12.17
CA ALA A 73 10.97 23.07 12.82
C ALA A 73 10.94 23.39 14.33
N HIS A 74 12.06 23.16 15.02
CA HIS A 74 12.20 23.50 16.44
C HIS A 74 12.03 24.99 16.70
N ALA A 75 12.64 25.86 15.87
CA ALA A 75 12.55 27.32 16.01
C ALA A 75 11.12 27.85 15.75
N ILE A 76 10.36 27.20 14.90
CA ILE A 76 8.94 27.48 14.63
C ILE A 76 8.04 26.88 15.72
N GLY A 77 8.50 25.84 16.43
CA GLY A 77 7.70 25.05 17.36
C GLY A 77 6.70 24.14 16.66
N ALA A 78 7.10 23.55 15.52
CA ALA A 78 6.32 22.58 14.75
C ALA A 78 7.07 21.25 14.68
N PRO A 79 6.38 20.09 14.63
CA PRO A 79 7.00 18.81 14.33
C PRO A 79 7.59 18.79 12.91
N VAL A 80 8.74 18.14 12.71
CA VAL A 80 9.32 17.99 11.36
C VAL A 80 8.36 17.26 10.43
N ALA A 81 7.62 16.27 10.96
CA ALA A 81 6.62 15.51 10.22
C ALA A 81 5.57 16.41 9.56
N GLU A 82 5.10 17.45 10.26
CA GLU A 82 4.13 18.42 9.72
C GLU A 82 4.69 19.22 8.55
N LEU A 83 5.99 19.53 8.57
CA LEU A 83 6.63 20.26 7.47
C LEU A 83 6.84 19.40 6.22
N VAL A 84 7.07 18.09 6.37
CA VAL A 84 7.32 17.16 5.26
C VAL A 84 6.08 16.41 4.80
N ASP A 85 4.94 16.56 5.47
CA ASP A 85 3.70 15.88 5.13
C ASP A 85 3.16 16.37 3.78
N ASP A 86 3.29 15.56 2.74
CA ASP A 86 2.87 15.91 1.38
C ASP A 86 1.42 15.49 1.05
N ARG A 87 0.71 15.00 2.06
CA ARG A 87 -0.72 14.66 1.91
C ARG A 87 -1.54 15.93 1.69
N PRO A 88 -2.61 15.88 0.87
CA PRO A 88 -3.55 16.99 0.72
C PRO A 88 -4.14 17.39 2.08
N GLU A 89 -4.48 18.66 2.24
CA GLU A 89 -5.13 19.15 3.48
C GLU A 89 -6.30 18.24 3.84
N ARG A 90 -6.22 17.64 5.03
CA ARG A 90 -7.28 16.76 5.54
C ARG A 90 -8.44 17.63 6.03
N HIS A 91 -9.66 17.20 5.75
CA HIS A 91 -10.82 17.84 6.34
C HIS A 91 -10.70 17.92 7.86
N VAL A 92 -11.13 19.05 8.43
CA VAL A 92 -11.05 19.29 9.88
C VAL A 92 -11.75 18.17 10.65
N GLU A 93 -12.89 17.71 10.16
CA GLU A 93 -13.64 16.58 10.73
C GLU A 93 -12.82 15.29 10.78
N THR A 94 -12.03 15.01 9.74
CA THR A 94 -11.15 13.83 9.72
C THR A 94 -10.07 13.94 10.81
N VAL A 95 -9.50 15.12 11.00
CA VAL A 95 -8.48 15.34 12.06
C VAL A 95 -9.11 15.19 13.45
N LEU A 96 -10.31 15.74 13.65
CA LEU A 96 -11.04 15.62 14.91
C LEU A 96 -11.45 14.18 15.21
N LEU A 97 -11.90 13.43 14.21
CA LEU A 97 -12.21 12.01 14.34
C LEU A 97 -10.97 11.19 14.71
N ASP A 98 -9.83 11.43 14.07
CA ASP A 98 -8.58 10.75 14.42
C ASP A 98 -8.19 11.01 15.88
N GLN A 99 -8.22 12.29 16.32
CA GLN A 99 -7.93 12.65 17.71
C GLN A 99 -8.91 12.02 18.72
N PHE A 100 -10.16 11.87 18.31
CA PHE A 100 -11.18 11.20 19.13
C PHE A 100 -10.86 9.70 19.24
N PHE A 101 -10.59 9.03 18.13
CA PHE A 101 -10.29 7.59 18.11
C PHE A 101 -8.97 7.24 18.82
N GLU A 102 -7.95 8.11 18.75
CA GLU A 102 -6.69 7.93 19.48
C GLU A 102 -6.86 7.89 21.00
N ARG A 103 -7.93 8.49 21.52
CA ARG A 103 -8.23 8.55 22.97
C ARG A 103 -9.10 7.40 23.45
N LEU A 104 -9.74 6.66 22.54
CA LEU A 104 -10.62 5.56 22.92
C LEU A 104 -9.83 4.31 23.31
N PRO A 105 -10.22 3.63 24.41
CA PRO A 105 -9.74 2.27 24.70
C PRO A 105 -10.07 1.32 23.55
N SER A 106 -9.26 0.27 23.40
CA SER A 106 -9.40 -0.70 22.29
C SER A 106 -10.80 -1.35 22.20
N GLN A 107 -11.50 -1.48 23.31
CA GLN A 107 -12.86 -2.03 23.30
C GLN A 107 -13.85 -1.02 22.72
N GLU A 108 -13.83 0.21 23.20
CA GLU A 108 -14.70 1.28 22.72
C GLU A 108 -14.42 1.62 21.25
N LEU A 109 -13.16 1.51 20.81
CA LEU A 109 -12.80 1.68 19.40
C LEU A 109 -13.47 0.62 18.51
N ARG A 110 -13.57 -0.64 18.98
CA ARG A 110 -14.30 -1.70 18.26
C ARG A 110 -15.80 -1.42 18.19
N GLU A 111 -16.38 -0.93 19.28
CA GLU A 111 -17.81 -0.53 19.32
C GLU A 111 -18.09 0.66 18.40
N ALA A 112 -17.25 1.69 18.44
CA ALA A 112 -17.36 2.84 17.55
C ALA A 112 -17.28 2.41 16.07
N ARG A 113 -16.34 1.51 15.72
CA ARG A 113 -16.25 0.94 14.37
C ARG A 113 -17.54 0.19 13.99
N ALA A 114 -18.09 -0.62 14.88
CA ALA A 114 -19.32 -1.37 14.61
C ALA A 114 -20.51 -0.43 14.35
N LEU A 115 -20.65 0.64 15.14
CA LEU A 115 -21.68 1.66 14.96
C LEU A 115 -21.54 2.42 13.64
N LEU A 116 -20.31 2.81 13.27
CA LEU A 116 -20.04 3.46 11.99
C LEU A 116 -20.36 2.54 10.82
N LEU A 117 -19.98 1.26 10.88
CA LEU A 117 -20.34 0.28 9.85
C LEU A 117 -21.84 0.04 9.77
N GLN A 118 -22.54 0.01 10.90
CA GLN A 118 -24.00 -0.12 10.90
C GLN A 118 -24.68 1.11 10.27
N ARG A 119 -24.16 2.30 10.53
CA ARG A 119 -24.78 3.54 10.06
C ARG A 119 -24.43 3.90 8.62
N PHE A 120 -23.20 3.64 8.21
CA PHE A 120 -22.64 4.03 6.92
C PHE A 120 -22.18 2.85 6.05
N GLY A 121 -22.42 1.64 6.50
CA GLY A 121 -21.91 0.41 5.88
C GLY A 121 -22.48 0.13 4.48
N GLU A 122 -23.65 0.68 4.13
CA GLU A 122 -24.19 0.54 2.77
C GLU A 122 -23.28 1.25 1.76
N SER A 123 -22.86 2.47 2.05
CA SER A 123 -21.90 3.21 1.20
C SER A 123 -20.51 2.54 1.16
N LEU A 124 -20.06 1.98 2.29
CA LEU A 124 -18.81 1.21 2.37
C LEU A 124 -18.96 -0.17 1.71
N GLY A 125 -20.17 -0.75 1.74
CA GLY A 125 -20.50 -2.01 1.06
C GLY A 125 -20.33 -1.91 -0.45
N ASP A 126 -20.70 -0.80 -1.05
CA ASP A 126 -20.53 -0.56 -2.49
C ASP A 126 -19.05 -0.40 -2.87
N LEU A 127 -18.25 0.31 -2.06
CA LEU A 127 -16.79 0.38 -2.26
C LEU A 127 -16.14 -0.99 -2.13
N ARG A 128 -16.52 -1.77 -1.13
CA ARG A 128 -16.01 -3.12 -0.91
C ARG A 128 -16.35 -4.06 -2.07
N ARG A 129 -17.51 -3.88 -2.70
CA ARG A 129 -17.96 -4.63 -3.88
C ARG A 129 -17.12 -4.34 -5.12
N ASN A 130 -16.62 -3.14 -5.26
CA ASN A 130 -15.77 -2.74 -6.38
C ASN A 130 -14.31 -3.19 -6.22
N ARG A 131 -13.90 -3.60 -5.01
CA ARG A 131 -12.54 -4.02 -4.67
C ARG A 131 -12.52 -5.52 -4.39
N ILE A 132 -12.03 -6.29 -5.32
CA ILE A 132 -11.96 -7.76 -5.18
C ILE A 132 -10.53 -8.15 -4.86
N ALA A 133 -10.32 -8.87 -3.76
CA ALA A 133 -9.00 -9.34 -3.34
C ALA A 133 -8.94 -10.88 -3.36
N LEU A 134 -8.00 -11.43 -4.14
CA LEU A 134 -7.72 -12.86 -4.18
C LEU A 134 -6.65 -13.19 -3.14
N ILE A 135 -7.00 -14.01 -2.16
CA ILE A 135 -6.10 -14.50 -1.11
C ILE A 135 -5.85 -16.00 -1.29
N GLY A 136 -4.82 -16.52 -0.68
CA GLY A 136 -4.43 -17.94 -0.76
C GLY A 136 -2.93 -18.10 -0.94
N LEU A 137 -2.42 -19.30 -0.79
CA LEU A 137 -1.00 -19.56 -0.90
C LEU A 137 -0.41 -19.21 -2.27
N ARG A 138 0.91 -19.03 -2.30
CA ARG A 138 1.68 -18.89 -3.55
C ARG A 138 1.47 -20.12 -4.42
N GLY A 139 1.35 -19.95 -5.74
CA GLY A 139 1.03 -21.05 -6.65
C GLY A 139 -0.45 -21.47 -6.69
N GLY A 140 -1.33 -20.84 -5.89
CA GLY A 140 -2.76 -21.13 -5.89
C GLY A 140 -3.53 -20.67 -7.15
N GLY A 141 -2.86 -19.90 -8.04
CA GLY A 141 -3.49 -19.39 -9.27
C GLY A 141 -4.13 -18.01 -9.15
N LYS A 142 -3.82 -17.26 -8.08
CA LYS A 142 -4.36 -15.91 -7.83
C LYS A 142 -4.11 -14.94 -8.97
N SER A 143 -2.86 -14.84 -9.45
CA SER A 143 -2.49 -13.91 -10.53
C SER A 143 -3.20 -14.26 -11.84
N THR A 144 -3.20 -15.54 -12.21
CA THR A 144 -3.86 -16.00 -13.44
C THR A 144 -5.36 -15.75 -13.40
N LEU A 145 -6.02 -16.15 -12.30
CA LEU A 145 -7.45 -15.96 -12.13
C LEU A 145 -7.83 -14.50 -11.99
N GLY A 146 -6.98 -13.73 -11.27
CA GLY A 146 -7.19 -12.29 -11.06
C GLY A 146 -7.11 -11.50 -12.36
N LEU A 147 -6.17 -11.81 -13.23
CA LEU A 147 -6.06 -11.18 -14.55
C LEU A 147 -7.30 -11.46 -15.40
N LEU A 148 -7.73 -12.74 -15.49
CA LEU A 148 -8.93 -13.13 -16.24
C LEU A 148 -10.20 -12.47 -15.67
N LEU A 149 -10.32 -12.40 -14.34
CA LEU A 149 -11.44 -11.74 -13.69
C LEU A 149 -11.47 -10.24 -13.96
N ALA A 150 -10.32 -9.59 -13.84
CA ALA A 150 -10.16 -8.16 -14.10
C ALA A 150 -10.55 -7.79 -15.54
N GLU A 151 -10.07 -8.55 -16.51
CA GLU A 151 -10.46 -8.40 -17.91
C GLU A 151 -11.98 -8.56 -18.10
N LYS A 152 -12.58 -9.60 -17.48
CA LYS A 152 -14.02 -9.83 -17.58
C LYS A 152 -14.87 -8.74 -16.93
N LEU A 153 -14.37 -8.12 -15.86
CA LEU A 153 -15.05 -7.04 -15.16
C LEU A 153 -14.72 -5.64 -15.70
N GLY A 154 -13.78 -5.50 -16.64
CA GLY A 154 -13.29 -4.21 -17.10
C GLY A 154 -12.64 -3.40 -15.95
N ALA A 155 -11.95 -4.05 -15.03
CA ALA A 155 -11.32 -3.44 -13.86
C ALA A 155 -9.78 -3.56 -13.93
N PRO A 156 -9.01 -2.63 -13.35
CA PRO A 156 -7.58 -2.78 -13.24
C PRO A 156 -7.20 -4.04 -12.46
N PHE A 157 -6.17 -4.76 -12.94
CA PHE A 157 -5.54 -5.84 -12.20
C PHE A 157 -4.29 -5.34 -11.50
N ILE A 158 -4.14 -5.66 -10.21
CA ILE A 158 -3.01 -5.24 -9.37
C ILE A 158 -2.42 -6.48 -8.69
N GLU A 159 -1.10 -6.62 -8.73
CA GLU A 159 -0.37 -7.58 -7.90
C GLU A 159 0.29 -6.84 -6.74
N LEU A 160 -0.07 -7.19 -5.51
CA LEU A 160 0.44 -6.52 -4.31
C LEU A 160 1.96 -6.61 -4.21
N ASP A 161 2.53 -7.77 -4.56
CA ASP A 161 3.96 -7.99 -4.57
C ASP A 161 4.70 -7.01 -5.50
N ARG A 162 4.16 -6.79 -6.70
CA ARG A 162 4.70 -5.82 -7.66
C ARG A 162 4.56 -4.38 -7.19
N GLU A 163 3.48 -4.07 -6.51
CA GLU A 163 3.28 -2.74 -5.95
C GLU A 163 4.25 -2.44 -4.80
N VAL A 164 4.58 -3.44 -3.98
CA VAL A 164 5.65 -3.34 -2.98
C VAL A 164 6.99 -3.04 -3.66
N GLU A 165 7.36 -3.77 -4.72
CA GLU A 165 8.59 -3.51 -5.47
C GLU A 165 8.61 -2.10 -6.08
N ARG A 166 7.50 -1.69 -6.70
CA ARG A 166 7.37 -0.37 -7.34
C ARG A 166 7.56 0.78 -6.35
N LEU A 167 6.94 0.68 -5.17
CA LEU A 167 7.02 1.72 -4.14
C LEU A 167 8.39 1.82 -3.47
N ASN A 168 9.11 0.71 -3.41
CA ASN A 168 10.40 0.66 -2.71
C ASN A 168 11.61 0.71 -3.65
N GLY A 169 11.39 0.59 -4.96
CA GLY A 169 12.46 0.64 -5.96
C GLY A 169 13.44 -0.54 -5.88
N THR A 170 13.02 -1.66 -5.25
CA THR A 170 13.88 -2.85 -5.06
C THR A 170 13.05 -4.12 -5.18
N THR A 171 13.67 -5.24 -5.50
CA THR A 171 13.00 -6.53 -5.68
C THR A 171 12.60 -7.15 -4.34
N LEU A 172 11.59 -8.03 -4.35
CA LEU A 172 11.20 -8.78 -3.15
C LEU A 172 12.36 -9.63 -2.60
N GLY A 173 13.19 -10.20 -3.48
CA GLY A 173 14.37 -10.95 -3.06
C GLY A 173 15.28 -10.11 -2.17
N GLU A 174 15.64 -8.92 -2.65
CA GLU A 174 16.47 -7.97 -1.91
C GLU A 174 15.81 -7.51 -0.60
N ILE A 175 14.49 -7.27 -0.61
CA ILE A 175 13.76 -6.90 0.61
C ILE A 175 13.89 -8.01 1.67
N PHE A 176 13.69 -9.27 1.28
CA PHE A 176 13.80 -10.39 2.21
C PHE A 176 15.23 -10.63 2.70
N GLU A 177 16.22 -10.53 1.82
CA GLU A 177 17.64 -10.76 2.17
C GLU A 177 18.20 -9.65 3.05
N MET A 178 17.89 -8.37 2.73
CA MET A 178 18.49 -7.22 3.41
C MET A 178 17.72 -6.79 4.65
N PHE A 179 16.38 -6.90 4.62
CA PHE A 179 15.53 -6.28 5.63
C PHE A 179 14.61 -7.29 6.36
N GLY A 180 14.54 -8.51 5.90
CA GLY A 180 13.79 -9.58 6.52
C GLY A 180 12.26 -9.51 6.33
N GLN A 181 11.59 -10.51 6.89
CA GLN A 181 10.16 -10.71 6.70
C GLN A 181 9.31 -9.61 7.37
N GLU A 182 9.72 -9.12 8.52
CA GLU A 182 8.98 -8.08 9.26
C GLU A 182 8.89 -6.77 8.46
N THR A 183 10.01 -6.35 7.87
CA THR A 183 10.03 -5.17 6.99
C THR A 183 9.13 -5.37 5.78
N PHE A 184 9.18 -6.54 5.13
CA PHE A 184 8.27 -6.87 4.03
C PHE A 184 6.80 -6.73 4.45
N ARG A 185 6.39 -7.20 5.62
CA ARG A 185 5.01 -7.08 6.11
C ARG A 185 4.58 -5.62 6.30
N ARG A 186 5.47 -4.79 6.80
CA ARG A 186 5.22 -3.35 6.90
C ARG A 186 5.05 -2.70 5.53
N LEU A 187 5.92 -3.03 4.57
CA LEU A 187 5.85 -2.50 3.21
C LEU A 187 4.60 -3.01 2.47
N GLU A 188 4.21 -4.25 2.67
CA GLU A 188 2.98 -4.84 2.15
C GLU A 188 1.75 -4.07 2.62
N ARG A 189 1.69 -3.72 3.90
CA ARG A 189 0.62 -2.89 4.45
C ARG A 189 0.59 -1.50 3.84
N LEU A 190 1.73 -0.82 3.74
CA LEU A 190 1.83 0.51 3.12
C LEU A 190 1.40 0.49 1.65
N ALA A 191 1.80 -0.54 0.90
CA ALA A 191 1.38 -0.72 -0.49
C ALA A 191 -0.15 -0.91 -0.60
N LEU A 192 -0.75 -1.67 0.30
CA LEU A 192 -2.19 -1.87 0.35
C LEU A 192 -2.94 -0.55 0.66
N GLU A 193 -2.48 0.21 1.65
CA GLU A 193 -3.03 1.52 1.99
C GLU A 193 -2.96 2.49 0.81
N GLU A 194 -1.86 2.47 0.05
CA GLU A 194 -1.68 3.32 -1.12
C GLU A 194 -2.60 2.91 -2.29
N ILE A 195 -2.78 1.61 -2.52
CA ILE A 195 -3.76 1.10 -3.51
C ILE A 195 -5.16 1.60 -3.17
N PHE A 196 -5.56 1.55 -1.90
CA PHE A 196 -6.90 1.97 -1.47
C PHE A 196 -7.15 3.46 -1.60
N LYS A 197 -6.13 4.30 -1.47
CA LYS A 197 -6.22 5.74 -1.73
C LYS A 197 -6.35 6.08 -3.20
N ARG A 198 -5.62 5.33 -4.05
CA ARG A 198 -5.48 5.60 -5.48
C ARG A 198 -6.66 5.08 -6.30
N SER A 199 -7.29 3.98 -5.87
CA SER A 199 -8.25 3.24 -6.68
C SER A 199 -9.48 2.80 -5.90
N GLU A 200 -10.64 3.08 -6.46
CA GLU A 200 -11.93 2.66 -5.90
C GLU A 200 -12.39 1.32 -6.47
N ARG A 201 -11.87 0.91 -7.64
CA ARG A 201 -12.25 -0.32 -8.34
C ARG A 201 -11.02 -1.06 -8.84
N PHE A 202 -10.86 -2.33 -8.47
CA PHE A 202 -9.75 -3.18 -8.90
C PHE A 202 -9.97 -4.65 -8.56
N VAL A 203 -9.16 -5.50 -9.20
CA VAL A 203 -8.92 -6.89 -8.79
C VAL A 203 -7.48 -6.99 -8.29
N LEU A 204 -7.30 -7.42 -7.05
CA LEU A 204 -6.00 -7.50 -6.36
C LEU A 204 -5.60 -8.96 -6.14
N ALA A 205 -4.41 -9.33 -6.56
CA ALA A 205 -3.76 -10.57 -6.13
C ALA A 205 -2.81 -10.26 -4.96
N THR A 206 -3.04 -10.89 -3.80
CA THR A 206 -2.22 -10.66 -2.61
C THR A 206 -1.05 -11.62 -2.51
N SER A 207 -0.08 -11.33 -1.63
CA SER A 207 0.95 -12.29 -1.24
C SER A 207 0.35 -13.51 -0.54
N GLY A 208 1.06 -14.63 -0.58
CA GLY A 208 0.61 -15.85 0.09
C GLY A 208 0.57 -15.78 1.61
N GLY A 209 1.24 -14.83 2.21
CA GLY A 209 1.33 -14.70 3.66
C GLY A 209 0.54 -13.55 4.27
N ILE A 210 -0.29 -12.83 3.51
CA ILE A 210 -1.01 -11.64 3.99
C ILE A 210 -1.89 -11.91 5.20
N VAL A 211 -2.41 -13.14 5.32
CA VAL A 211 -3.30 -13.55 6.43
C VAL A 211 -2.57 -13.69 7.77
N THR A 212 -1.23 -13.74 7.78
CA THR A 212 -0.44 -13.91 9.02
C THR A 212 -0.27 -12.60 9.79
N GLU A 213 -0.46 -11.45 9.13
CA GLU A 213 -0.42 -10.13 9.77
C GLU A 213 -1.84 -9.65 10.01
N LEU A 214 -2.31 -9.78 11.25
CA LEU A 214 -3.71 -9.55 11.61
C LEU A 214 -4.21 -8.17 11.17
N ALA A 215 -3.46 -7.12 11.45
CA ALA A 215 -3.87 -5.74 11.13
C ALA A 215 -4.00 -5.50 9.63
N THR A 216 -3.07 -6.04 8.82
CA THR A 216 -3.12 -5.96 7.35
C THR A 216 -4.27 -6.78 6.78
N PHE A 217 -4.51 -7.96 7.35
CA PHE A 217 -5.61 -8.81 6.93
C PHE A 217 -6.98 -8.23 7.28
N GLU A 218 -7.13 -7.63 8.45
CA GLU A 218 -8.35 -6.91 8.84
C GLU A 218 -8.60 -5.69 7.95
N LEU A 219 -7.56 -4.94 7.60
CA LEU A 219 -7.66 -3.84 6.64
C LEU A 219 -8.16 -4.34 5.29
N LEU A 220 -7.61 -5.45 4.78
CA LEU A 220 -8.02 -6.07 3.53
C LEU A 220 -9.48 -6.53 3.56
N THR A 221 -9.87 -7.31 4.57
CA THR A 221 -11.23 -7.89 4.68
C THR A 221 -12.29 -6.83 4.95
N SER A 222 -11.96 -5.71 5.58
CA SER A 222 -12.89 -4.60 5.76
C SER A 222 -13.08 -3.73 4.52
N SER A 223 -12.11 -3.73 3.60
CA SER A 223 -12.06 -2.83 2.43
C SER A 223 -12.33 -3.52 1.10
N CYS A 224 -12.24 -4.85 1.03
CA CYS A 224 -12.38 -5.65 -0.18
C CYS A 224 -13.35 -6.82 0.00
N LEU A 225 -14.00 -7.23 -1.09
CA LEU A 225 -14.58 -8.56 -1.21
C LEU A 225 -13.44 -9.56 -1.36
N THR A 226 -13.29 -10.45 -0.40
CA THR A 226 -12.17 -11.39 -0.35
C THR A 226 -12.56 -12.77 -0.91
N ILE A 227 -11.71 -13.32 -1.77
CA ILE A 227 -11.89 -14.63 -2.40
C ILE A 227 -10.68 -15.49 -2.04
N TRP A 228 -10.91 -16.55 -1.30
CA TRP A 228 -9.90 -17.55 -1.08
C TRP A 228 -9.78 -18.50 -2.28
N VAL A 229 -8.65 -18.40 -2.98
CA VAL A 229 -8.29 -19.30 -4.07
C VAL A 229 -7.57 -20.51 -3.47
N ARG A 230 -8.32 -21.60 -3.32
CA ARG A 230 -7.86 -22.86 -2.71
C ARG A 230 -7.41 -23.83 -3.80
N ALA A 231 -6.14 -24.21 -3.79
CA ALA A 231 -5.65 -25.33 -4.58
C ALA A 231 -5.31 -26.51 -3.67
N ASP A 232 -5.30 -27.72 -4.21
CA ASP A 232 -4.80 -28.88 -3.48
C ASP A 232 -3.25 -28.82 -3.33
N PRO A 233 -2.66 -29.49 -2.31
CA PRO A 233 -1.21 -29.44 -2.06
C PRO A 233 -0.37 -29.87 -3.26
N ASN A 234 -0.77 -30.90 -4.01
CA ASN A 234 -0.05 -31.39 -5.17
C ASN A 234 -0.08 -30.38 -6.31
N GLY A 235 -1.26 -29.79 -6.59
CA GLY A 235 -1.44 -28.75 -7.58
C GLY A 235 -0.65 -27.47 -7.22
N HIS A 236 -0.53 -27.13 -5.96
CA HIS A 236 0.33 -26.05 -5.48
C HIS A 236 1.80 -26.32 -5.84
N MET A 237 2.30 -27.46 -5.44
CA MET A 237 3.70 -27.82 -5.65
C MET A 237 4.08 -27.83 -7.12
N GLN A 238 3.26 -28.46 -7.98
CA GLN A 238 3.49 -28.47 -9.43
C GLN A 238 3.55 -27.07 -10.03
N ARG A 239 2.65 -26.15 -9.60
CA ARG A 239 2.63 -24.77 -10.13
C ARG A 239 3.82 -23.94 -9.63
N VAL A 240 4.24 -24.11 -8.38
CA VAL A 240 5.43 -23.43 -7.83
C VAL A 240 6.69 -23.84 -8.59
N ILE A 241 6.84 -25.14 -8.89
CA ILE A 241 7.95 -25.66 -9.69
C ILE A 241 7.91 -25.10 -11.12
N ALA A 242 6.72 -25.11 -11.75
CA ALA A 242 6.55 -24.60 -13.11
C ALA A 242 6.82 -23.08 -13.24
N GLN A 243 6.69 -22.32 -12.14
CA GLN A 243 7.04 -20.90 -12.07
C GLN A 243 8.53 -20.62 -11.82
N GLY A 244 9.36 -21.67 -11.76
CA GLY A 244 10.81 -21.56 -11.55
C GLY A 244 11.20 -21.14 -10.13
N ASP A 245 10.27 -21.12 -9.18
CA ASP A 245 10.59 -20.86 -7.79
C ASP A 245 11.03 -22.13 -7.08
N LEU A 246 12.34 -22.39 -7.13
CA LEU A 246 12.95 -23.54 -6.49
C LEU A 246 13.25 -23.31 -4.99
N ARG A 247 13.01 -22.12 -4.46
CA ARG A 247 13.30 -21.79 -3.04
C ARG A 247 12.69 -22.77 -2.04
N PRO A 248 11.45 -23.24 -2.21
CA PRO A 248 10.91 -24.27 -1.32
C PRO A 248 11.57 -25.64 -1.47
N MET A 249 12.27 -25.87 -2.59
CA MET A 249 12.81 -27.20 -2.96
C MET A 249 14.32 -27.30 -2.92
N ALA A 250 15.04 -26.15 -3.01
CA ALA A 250 16.48 -26.14 -3.30
C ALA A 250 17.33 -26.87 -2.24
N GLU A 251 16.81 -27.11 -1.03
CA GLU A 251 17.55 -27.76 0.05
C GLU A 251 16.67 -28.66 0.95
N ASN A 252 15.39 -28.92 0.59
CA ASN A 252 14.46 -29.52 1.54
C ASN A 252 13.70 -30.73 0.96
N SER A 253 14.13 -31.95 1.35
CA SER A 253 13.42 -33.21 1.05
C SER A 253 11.99 -33.25 1.66
N ARG A 254 11.65 -32.32 2.56
CA ARG A 254 10.35 -32.20 3.25
C ARG A 254 9.50 -31.05 2.73
N ALA A 255 9.83 -30.47 1.58
CA ALA A 255 9.12 -29.30 1.05
C ALA A 255 7.60 -29.50 0.93
N MET A 256 7.14 -30.72 0.66
CA MET A 256 5.72 -31.05 0.64
C MET A 256 5.09 -31.07 2.05
N GLU A 257 5.82 -31.62 3.04
CA GLU A 257 5.36 -31.65 4.43
C GLU A 257 5.25 -30.23 5.00
N ASP A 258 6.24 -29.39 4.69
CA ASP A 258 6.26 -27.97 5.08
C ASP A 258 5.10 -27.20 4.41
N LEU A 259 4.85 -27.44 3.13
CA LEU A 259 3.72 -26.84 2.43
C LEU A 259 2.39 -27.22 3.07
N VAL A 260 2.17 -28.50 3.37
CA VAL A 260 0.97 -29.00 4.03
C VAL A 260 0.83 -28.40 5.43
N SER A 261 1.93 -28.31 6.18
CA SER A 261 1.97 -27.70 7.51
C SER A 261 1.58 -26.21 7.45
N ILE A 262 2.14 -25.45 6.48
CA ILE A 262 1.80 -24.05 6.26
C ILE A 262 0.32 -23.90 5.86
N LEU A 263 -0.19 -24.78 4.98
CA LEU A 263 -1.61 -24.79 4.60
C LEU A 263 -2.49 -24.98 5.82
N ASN A 264 -2.24 -26.03 6.60
CA ASN A 264 -3.04 -26.37 7.78
C ASN A 264 -3.01 -25.26 8.82
N SER A 265 -1.85 -24.65 9.05
CA SER A 265 -1.70 -23.54 10.02
C SER A 265 -2.45 -22.27 9.60
N ARG A 266 -2.66 -22.04 8.30
CA ARG A 266 -3.30 -20.83 7.75
C ARG A 266 -4.72 -21.05 7.25
N GLU A 267 -5.19 -22.29 7.15
CA GLU A 267 -6.52 -22.61 6.60
C GLU A 267 -7.65 -21.86 7.31
N HIS A 268 -7.62 -21.83 8.65
CA HIS A 268 -8.59 -21.11 9.45
C HIS A 268 -8.58 -19.59 9.23
N LEU A 269 -7.44 -19.02 8.83
CA LEU A 269 -7.31 -17.59 8.50
C LEU A 269 -7.89 -17.33 7.09
N TYR A 270 -7.56 -18.17 6.12
CA TYR A 270 -8.12 -18.05 4.77
C TYR A 270 -9.63 -18.28 4.75
N ALA A 271 -10.16 -19.16 5.62
CA ALA A 271 -11.60 -19.43 5.74
C ALA A 271 -12.42 -18.22 6.20
N ARG A 272 -11.79 -17.14 6.64
CA ARG A 272 -12.45 -15.85 6.92
C ARG A 272 -12.79 -15.04 5.66
N ALA A 273 -12.39 -15.51 4.47
CA ALA A 273 -12.77 -14.90 3.21
C ALA A 273 -14.26 -14.96 2.97
N ASP A 274 -14.81 -14.00 2.23
CA ASP A 274 -16.23 -13.94 1.88
C ASP A 274 -16.63 -15.09 0.95
N ILE A 275 -15.74 -15.51 0.05
CA ILE A 275 -15.96 -16.56 -0.94
C ILE A 275 -14.76 -17.52 -0.91
N THR A 276 -15.03 -18.80 -0.99
CA THR A 276 -14.00 -19.84 -1.22
C THR A 276 -14.20 -20.46 -2.60
N LEU A 277 -13.13 -20.44 -3.41
CA LEU A 277 -13.10 -21.06 -4.73
C LEU A 277 -12.03 -22.14 -4.78
N SER A 278 -12.42 -23.37 -5.09
CA SER A 278 -11.46 -24.45 -5.35
C SER A 278 -10.99 -24.44 -6.80
N THR A 279 -9.65 -24.37 -6.99
CA THR A 279 -9.03 -24.47 -8.32
C THR A 279 -8.39 -25.85 -8.57
N ALA A 280 -8.64 -26.82 -7.68
CA ALA A 280 -8.13 -28.19 -7.81
C ALA A 280 -8.66 -28.84 -9.08
N HIS A 281 -7.76 -29.39 -9.89
CA HIS A 281 -8.07 -30.13 -11.14
C HIS A 281 -8.92 -29.32 -12.15
N LYS A 282 -8.92 -28.00 -12.09
CA LYS A 282 -9.68 -27.12 -12.97
C LYS A 282 -8.75 -26.27 -13.84
N ALA A 283 -9.13 -26.12 -15.11
CA ALA A 283 -8.52 -25.12 -15.97
C ALA A 283 -8.86 -23.70 -15.48
N PRO A 284 -8.01 -22.68 -15.74
CA PRO A 284 -8.27 -21.31 -15.31
C PRO A 284 -9.64 -20.76 -15.76
N GLN A 285 -10.06 -21.08 -16.97
CA GLN A 285 -11.35 -20.65 -17.53
C GLN A 285 -12.55 -21.27 -16.79
N GLN A 286 -12.44 -22.53 -16.37
CA GLN A 286 -13.48 -23.20 -15.57
C GLN A 286 -13.58 -22.55 -14.19
N SER A 287 -12.44 -22.27 -13.56
CA SER A 287 -12.39 -21.56 -12.28
C SER A 287 -12.98 -20.15 -12.38
N LEU A 288 -12.72 -19.43 -13.48
CA LEU A 288 -13.33 -18.13 -13.74
C LEU A 288 -14.84 -18.22 -13.87
N HIS A 289 -15.36 -19.22 -14.63
CA HIS A 289 -16.79 -19.39 -14.80
C HIS A 289 -17.51 -19.64 -13.47
N GLU A 290 -16.95 -20.53 -12.64
CA GLU A 290 -17.48 -20.81 -11.30
C GLU A 290 -17.43 -19.56 -10.40
N LEU A 291 -16.31 -18.81 -10.44
CA LEU A 291 -16.16 -17.59 -9.68
C LEU A 291 -17.21 -16.54 -10.08
N LEU A 292 -17.46 -16.35 -11.37
CA LEU A 292 -18.49 -15.43 -11.87
C LEU A 292 -19.89 -15.84 -11.43
N ALA A 293 -20.17 -17.15 -11.36
CA ALA A 293 -21.44 -17.66 -10.82
C ALA A 293 -21.57 -17.37 -9.31
N LEU A 294 -20.49 -17.54 -8.53
CA LEU A 294 -20.45 -17.21 -7.10
C LEU A 294 -20.58 -15.70 -6.85
N LEU A 295 -19.99 -14.89 -7.72
CA LEU A 295 -20.12 -13.43 -7.66
C LEU A 295 -21.52 -12.93 -8.01
N GLY A 296 -22.32 -13.67 -8.76
CA GLY A 296 -23.75 -13.50 -9.04
C GLY A 296 -24.24 -12.05 -9.13
N PRO A 297 -24.95 -11.55 -8.08
CA PRO A 297 -25.46 -10.18 -8.05
C PRO A 297 -24.38 -9.10 -8.03
N TRP A 298 -23.17 -9.42 -7.55
CA TRP A 298 -22.02 -8.52 -7.45
C TRP A 298 -21.47 -8.14 -8.84
N SER A 299 -21.55 -9.08 -9.80
CA SER A 299 -21.10 -8.82 -11.17
C SER A 299 -22.06 -7.92 -11.96
N LYS A 300 -23.36 -7.94 -11.65
CA LYS A 300 -24.38 -7.14 -12.37
C LYS A 300 -24.28 -5.65 -12.09
N THR A 301 -23.84 -5.25 -10.89
CA THR A 301 -23.63 -3.84 -10.55
C THR A 301 -22.35 -3.31 -11.21
N ALA A 302 -21.32 -4.16 -11.32
CA ALA A 302 -20.06 -3.81 -11.98
C ALA A 302 -20.18 -3.70 -13.51
N LEU A 303 -21.08 -4.47 -14.14
CA LEU A 303 -21.29 -4.46 -15.59
C LEU A 303 -22.25 -3.36 -16.08
N LYS A 304 -22.99 -2.69 -15.18
CA LYS A 304 -23.90 -1.60 -15.55
C LYS A 304 -23.23 -0.22 -15.62
N GLN A 305 -21.96 -0.11 -15.20
CA GLN A 305 -21.19 1.15 -15.20
C GLN A 305 -20.05 1.15 -16.24
N ALA A 306 -19.94 0.15 -17.08
CA ALA A 306 -19.07 0.08 -18.26
C ALA A 306 -19.91 0.24 -19.52
#